data_a5fffcbf14cc80100cbf6629e38ad7dd
#
_entry.id   a5fffcbf14cc80100cbf6629e38ad7dd
#
_cell.length_a   1.000
_cell.length_b   1.000
_cell.length_c   1.000
_cell.angle_alpha   90.00
_cell.angle_beta   90.00
_cell.angle_gamma   90.00
#
_symmetry.space_group_name_H-M   'P 1'
#
loop_
_entity.id
_entity.type
_entity.pdbx_description
1 polymer ?
#
loop_
_entity_poly.entity_id
_entity_poly.type
_entity_poly.pdbx_seq_one_letter_code
_entity_poly.pdbx_strand_id
1 'polypeptide(L)'
;MKENSTIAAIATALSPAGISIIRISGPQALDVIDRIYRTKKEIESIKKGAFAAAASSSAKKLSNAPTHTIHYGYICDENEVIDEVMVSIMKGPRSFTAEDTVEINCHGGILVTRRVLDCVFKNGAAPAQPGEFTKRAFLNGRIDLSQAEAVMELISAKNRFAIDASLEQLSGKIKNRIQDLRSTLLDEIAYIEAALDD
;
A
#
# COMPACT_ATOMS: atom_id res chain seq x y z
N MET A 1 -4.64 17.65 -9.27
CA MET A 1 -4.84 16.25 -8.82
C MET A 1 -5.17 16.31 -7.34
N LYS A 2 -6.21 15.61 -6.87
CA LYS A 2 -6.56 15.63 -5.44
C LYS A 2 -5.49 14.87 -4.67
N GLU A 3 -4.62 15.59 -3.98
CA GLU A 3 -3.52 15.04 -3.14
C GLU A 3 -3.99 14.14 -1.99
N ASN A 4 -5.28 13.92 -1.85
CA ASN A 4 -5.90 13.17 -0.75
C ASN A 4 -6.86 12.08 -1.24
N SER A 5 -6.65 11.51 -2.44
CA SER A 5 -7.49 10.42 -2.96
C SER A 5 -6.95 9.06 -2.55
N THR A 6 -7.86 8.13 -2.24
CA THR A 6 -7.51 6.71 -2.10
C THR A 6 -7.33 6.09 -3.49
N ILE A 7 -6.22 5.41 -3.70
CA ILE A 7 -5.85 4.78 -4.97
C ILE A 7 -5.74 3.27 -4.85
N ALA A 8 -5.95 2.58 -5.96
CA ALA A 8 -5.75 1.13 -6.04
C ALA A 8 -5.15 0.70 -7.38
N ALA A 9 -4.41 -0.39 -7.34
CA ALA A 9 -3.89 -1.07 -8.53
C ALA A 9 -3.58 -2.54 -8.23
N ILE A 10 -3.43 -3.32 -9.31
CA ILE A 10 -2.85 -4.66 -9.25
C ILE A 10 -1.34 -4.50 -9.01
N ALA A 11 -0.84 -5.06 -7.91
CA ALA A 11 0.56 -4.95 -7.48
C ALA A 11 1.45 -6.09 -7.99
N THR A 12 0.86 -7.13 -8.58
CA THR A 12 1.56 -8.28 -9.19
C THR A 12 1.49 -8.20 -10.71
N ALA A 13 2.28 -9.02 -11.40
CA ALA A 13 2.15 -9.16 -12.86
C ALA A 13 0.74 -9.67 -13.21
N LEU A 14 0.13 -9.12 -14.26
CA LEU A 14 -1.17 -9.55 -14.76
C LEU A 14 -1.00 -10.75 -15.69
N SER A 15 -0.83 -11.91 -15.12
CA SER A 15 -0.72 -13.21 -15.82
C SER A 15 -1.40 -14.28 -15.00
N PRO A 16 -1.84 -15.40 -15.60
CA PRO A 16 -2.36 -16.53 -14.84
C PRO A 16 -1.34 -17.00 -13.80
N ALA A 17 -1.70 -16.91 -12.52
CA ALA A 17 -0.86 -17.24 -11.39
C ALA A 17 -1.70 -17.81 -10.25
N GLY A 18 -1.09 -18.39 -9.23
CA GLY A 18 -1.81 -18.87 -8.04
C GLY A 18 -2.38 -17.72 -7.20
N ILE A 19 -1.72 -16.57 -7.19
CA ILE A 19 -2.10 -15.40 -6.40
C ILE A 19 -1.89 -14.12 -7.21
N SER A 20 -2.82 -13.17 -7.07
CA SER A 20 -2.66 -11.77 -7.44
C SER A 20 -2.90 -10.88 -6.24
N ILE A 21 -2.24 -9.74 -6.18
CA ILE A 21 -2.37 -8.77 -5.10
C ILE A 21 -2.93 -7.46 -5.65
N ILE A 22 -4.02 -6.98 -5.04
CA ILE A 22 -4.54 -5.64 -5.27
C ILE A 22 -4.16 -4.80 -4.06
N ARG A 23 -3.47 -3.68 -4.30
CA ARG A 23 -3.07 -2.73 -3.27
C ARG A 23 -3.97 -1.51 -3.32
N ILE A 24 -4.46 -1.11 -2.14
CA ILE A 24 -5.23 0.11 -1.91
C ILE A 24 -4.42 0.97 -0.95
N SER A 25 -4.27 2.27 -1.22
CA SER A 25 -3.57 3.20 -0.33
C SER A 25 -4.27 4.55 -0.29
N GLY A 26 -4.38 5.12 0.90
CA GLY A 26 -4.96 6.43 1.10
C GLY A 26 -5.94 6.49 2.27
N PRO A 27 -6.55 7.66 2.51
CA PRO A 27 -7.34 7.93 3.72
C PRO A 27 -8.61 7.08 3.84
N GLN A 28 -9.14 6.57 2.74
CA GLN A 28 -10.34 5.73 2.72
C GLN A 28 -10.05 4.25 2.46
N ALA A 29 -8.78 3.82 2.50
CA ALA A 29 -8.42 2.43 2.19
C ALA A 29 -9.14 1.42 3.09
N LEU A 30 -9.26 1.73 4.38
CA LEU A 30 -9.97 0.89 5.36
C LEU A 30 -11.48 0.93 5.17
N ASP A 31 -12.06 2.06 4.78
CA ASP A 31 -13.48 2.16 4.50
C ASP A 31 -13.87 1.40 3.23
N VAL A 32 -13.02 1.44 2.20
CA VAL A 32 -13.23 0.69 0.96
C VAL A 32 -13.28 -0.81 1.25
N ILE A 33 -12.30 -1.34 2.00
CA ILE A 33 -12.28 -2.78 2.30
C ILE A 33 -13.48 -3.18 3.18
N ASP A 34 -13.89 -2.37 4.14
CA ASP A 34 -15.04 -2.67 5.01
C ASP A 34 -16.36 -2.77 4.23
N ARG A 35 -16.49 -2.07 3.10
CA ARG A 35 -17.69 -2.16 2.24
C ARG A 35 -17.78 -3.48 1.49
N ILE A 36 -16.66 -4.06 1.08
CA ILE A 36 -16.61 -5.20 0.15
C ILE A 36 -16.20 -6.52 0.81
N TYR A 37 -15.56 -6.48 1.98
CA TYR A 37 -15.11 -7.69 2.70
C TYR A 37 -16.24 -8.31 3.52
N ARG A 38 -16.33 -9.64 3.46
CA ARG A 38 -17.26 -10.44 4.27
C ARG A 38 -16.56 -11.64 4.90
N THR A 39 -16.94 -11.95 6.12
CA THR A 39 -16.52 -13.18 6.79
C THR A 39 -17.32 -14.38 6.30
N LYS A 40 -16.82 -15.59 6.54
CA LYS A 40 -17.55 -16.83 6.21
C LYS A 40 -18.95 -16.89 6.84
N LYS A 41 -19.08 -16.44 8.09
CA LYS A 41 -20.38 -16.42 8.80
C LYS A 41 -21.39 -15.50 8.10
N GLU A 42 -20.94 -14.34 7.62
CA GLU A 42 -21.78 -13.41 6.88
C GLU A 42 -22.22 -13.98 5.54
N ILE A 43 -21.34 -14.68 4.81
CA ILE A 43 -21.68 -15.36 3.57
C ILE A 43 -22.71 -16.46 3.80
N GLU A 44 -22.58 -17.25 4.85
CA GLU A 44 -23.54 -18.30 5.21
C GLU A 44 -24.91 -17.70 5.57
N SER A 45 -24.95 -16.54 6.22
CA SER A 45 -26.18 -15.81 6.55
C SER A 45 -26.86 -15.26 5.28
N ILE A 46 -26.10 -14.68 4.36
CA ILE A 46 -26.60 -14.20 3.06
C ILE A 46 -27.25 -15.35 2.28
N LYS A 47 -26.59 -16.51 2.21
CA LYS A 47 -27.11 -17.70 1.51
C LYS A 47 -28.40 -18.26 2.13
N LYS A 48 -28.61 -18.04 3.44
CA LYS A 48 -29.84 -18.44 4.15
C LYS A 48 -30.99 -17.44 4.04
N GLY A 49 -30.85 -16.37 3.24
CA GLY A 49 -31.89 -15.38 3.01
C GLY A 49 -32.08 -14.35 4.14
N ALA A 50 -31.16 -14.31 5.10
CA ALA A 50 -31.19 -13.35 6.21
C ALA A 50 -30.61 -11.98 5.80
N PHE A 51 -31.14 -11.37 4.74
CA PHE A 51 -30.66 -10.15 4.11
C PHE A 51 -30.63 -8.93 5.04
N ALA A 52 -31.57 -8.83 5.97
CA ALA A 52 -31.73 -7.64 6.83
C ALA A 52 -30.77 -7.64 8.03
N ALA A 53 -30.27 -8.78 8.46
CA ALA A 53 -29.40 -8.88 9.64
C ALA A 53 -27.90 -8.69 9.33
N ALA A 54 -27.48 -8.91 8.10
CA ALA A 54 -26.08 -8.79 7.68
C ALA A 54 -25.67 -7.33 7.40
N ALA A 55 -26.62 -6.46 7.09
CA ALA A 55 -26.38 -5.04 6.80
C ALA A 55 -26.30 -4.17 8.07
N SER A 56 -26.73 -4.66 9.24
CA SER A 56 -26.76 -3.87 10.45
C SER A 56 -25.83 -4.41 11.54
N SER A 57 -24.87 -3.61 11.92
CA SER A 57 -24.16 -3.50 13.21
C SER A 57 -23.24 -4.61 13.72
N SER A 58 -23.15 -5.80 13.10
CA SER A 58 -22.29 -6.89 13.60
C SER A 58 -21.19 -7.33 12.63
N ALA A 59 -21.08 -6.69 11.47
CA ALA A 59 -20.00 -6.98 10.51
C ALA A 59 -18.64 -6.69 11.15
N LYS A 60 -17.74 -7.66 11.13
CA LYS A 60 -16.36 -7.45 11.59
C LYS A 60 -15.67 -6.48 10.65
N LYS A 61 -15.63 -5.20 11.05
CA LYS A 61 -14.93 -4.17 10.30
C LYS A 61 -13.42 -4.37 10.43
N LEU A 62 -12.74 -4.47 9.30
CA LEU A 62 -11.29 -4.56 9.23
C LEU A 62 -10.61 -3.26 9.65
N SER A 63 -11.30 -2.13 9.52
CA SER A 63 -10.85 -0.83 10.05
C SER A 63 -10.57 -0.85 11.56
N ASN A 64 -11.24 -1.71 12.31
CA ASN A 64 -11.00 -1.90 13.75
C ASN A 64 -9.89 -2.93 14.05
N ALA A 65 -9.39 -3.63 13.04
CA ALA A 65 -8.32 -4.60 13.23
C ALA A 65 -6.99 -3.92 13.61
N PRO A 66 -6.11 -4.59 14.36
CA PRO A 66 -4.75 -4.13 14.56
C PRO A 66 -4.00 -4.01 13.23
N THR A 67 -3.03 -3.08 13.17
CA THR A 67 -2.15 -2.99 12.01
C THR A 67 -1.25 -4.23 11.89
N HIS A 68 -0.82 -4.57 10.68
CA HIS A 68 0.01 -5.74 10.36
C HIS A 68 -0.67 -7.06 10.72
N THR A 69 -1.95 -7.16 10.41
CA THR A 69 -2.74 -8.39 10.55
C THR A 69 -3.27 -8.85 9.20
N ILE A 70 -3.49 -10.15 9.09
CA ILE A 70 -4.04 -10.80 7.90
C ILE A 70 -5.38 -11.42 8.27
N HIS A 71 -6.39 -11.22 7.41
CA HIS A 71 -7.75 -11.68 7.62
C HIS A 71 -8.23 -12.51 6.44
N TYR A 72 -8.70 -13.72 6.74
CA TYR A 72 -9.31 -14.58 5.75
C TYR A 72 -10.80 -14.26 5.60
N GLY A 73 -11.28 -14.20 4.36
CA GLY A 73 -12.67 -13.91 4.06
C GLY A 73 -12.96 -13.87 2.57
N TYR A 74 -13.92 -13.06 2.18
CA TYR A 74 -14.47 -12.99 0.83
C TYR A 74 -14.60 -11.56 0.38
N ILE A 75 -14.38 -11.30 -0.90
CA ILE A 75 -14.76 -10.04 -1.56
C ILE A 75 -16.09 -10.24 -2.22
N CYS A 76 -17.02 -9.31 -1.95
CA CYS A 76 -18.37 -9.34 -2.49
C CYS A 76 -18.68 -8.01 -3.19
N ASP A 77 -19.33 -8.08 -4.35
CA ASP A 77 -20.01 -6.95 -4.98
C ASP A 77 -21.49 -7.09 -4.64
N GLU A 78 -22.00 -6.22 -3.76
CA GLU A 78 -23.33 -6.35 -3.14
C GLU A 78 -23.51 -7.71 -2.46
N ASN A 79 -24.25 -8.64 -3.11
CA ASN A 79 -24.56 -9.98 -2.60
C ASN A 79 -23.84 -11.10 -3.36
N GLU A 80 -23.09 -10.77 -4.39
CA GLU A 80 -22.32 -11.74 -5.17
C GLU A 80 -20.92 -11.90 -4.62
N VAL A 81 -20.53 -13.11 -4.29
CA VAL A 81 -19.14 -13.44 -3.92
C VAL A 81 -18.30 -13.42 -5.19
N ILE A 82 -17.27 -12.56 -5.20
CA ILE A 82 -16.31 -12.50 -6.31
C ILE A 82 -15.19 -13.50 -6.10
N ASP A 83 -14.59 -13.51 -4.89
CA ASP A 83 -13.45 -14.38 -4.60
C ASP A 83 -13.28 -14.58 -3.09
N GLU A 84 -12.59 -15.65 -2.75
CA GLU A 84 -12.10 -16.00 -1.42
C GLU A 84 -10.67 -15.48 -1.28
N VAL A 85 -10.41 -14.67 -0.25
CA VAL A 85 -9.22 -13.85 -0.18
C VAL A 85 -8.56 -13.84 1.20
N MET A 86 -7.30 -13.42 1.23
CA MET A 86 -6.63 -12.93 2.44
C MET A 86 -6.41 -11.41 2.31
N VAL A 87 -6.79 -10.68 3.35
CA VAL A 87 -6.66 -9.22 3.38
C VAL A 87 -5.65 -8.82 4.44
N SER A 88 -4.60 -8.14 4.02
CA SER A 88 -3.58 -7.57 4.90
C SER A 88 -3.90 -6.11 5.21
N ILE A 89 -3.84 -5.73 6.48
CA ILE A 89 -4.10 -4.38 6.98
C ILE A 89 -2.80 -3.75 7.47
N MET A 90 -2.44 -2.61 6.92
CA MET A 90 -1.26 -1.82 7.31
C MET A 90 -1.68 -0.38 7.53
N LYS A 91 -1.81 0.03 8.79
CA LYS A 91 -2.19 1.41 9.14
C LYS A 91 -0.99 2.34 9.12
N GLY A 92 -1.20 3.53 8.57
CA GLY A 92 -0.20 4.57 8.58
C GLY A 92 0.27 4.96 10.00
N PRO A 93 1.50 5.42 10.16
CA PRO A 93 2.53 5.60 9.13
C PRO A 93 3.32 4.31 8.79
N ARG A 94 3.02 3.16 9.41
CA ARG A 94 3.74 1.90 9.23
C ARG A 94 3.22 1.13 8.01
N SER A 95 3.41 1.70 6.82
CA SER A 95 3.10 1.09 5.52
C SER A 95 4.13 1.55 4.48
N PHE A 96 4.06 1.02 3.27
CA PHE A 96 4.97 1.43 2.19
C PHE A 96 4.80 2.91 1.82
N THR A 97 3.58 3.41 1.76
CA THR A 97 3.25 4.79 1.39
C THR A 97 3.18 5.74 2.59
N ALA A 98 3.34 5.24 3.82
CA ALA A 98 3.02 5.90 5.08
C ALA A 98 1.53 6.29 5.24
N GLU A 99 0.66 5.85 4.34
CA GLU A 99 -0.80 5.96 4.42
C GLU A 99 -1.43 4.66 4.94
N ASP A 100 -2.72 4.67 5.26
CA ASP A 100 -3.46 3.43 5.44
C ASP A 100 -3.43 2.63 4.15
N THR A 101 -2.98 1.39 4.24
CA THR A 101 -2.78 0.50 3.10
C THR A 101 -3.46 -0.84 3.37
N VAL A 102 -4.13 -1.33 2.35
CA VAL A 102 -4.77 -2.65 2.33
C VAL A 102 -4.24 -3.43 1.14
N GLU A 103 -3.90 -4.69 1.35
CA GLU A 103 -3.58 -5.62 0.27
C GLU A 103 -4.57 -6.77 0.27
N ILE A 104 -5.20 -6.99 -0.88
CA ILE A 104 -6.14 -8.09 -1.11
C ILE A 104 -5.40 -9.15 -1.92
N ASN A 105 -5.12 -10.29 -1.30
CA ASN A 105 -4.54 -11.45 -1.96
C ASN A 105 -5.69 -12.30 -2.49
N CYS A 106 -5.94 -12.24 -3.78
CA CYS A 106 -6.98 -12.99 -4.49
C CYS A 106 -6.38 -14.08 -5.37
N HIS A 107 -7.21 -14.97 -5.88
CA HIS A 107 -6.77 -15.94 -6.87
C HIS A 107 -6.28 -15.24 -8.15
N GLY A 108 -5.14 -15.71 -8.68
CA GLY A 108 -4.38 -15.03 -9.73
C GLY A 108 -4.95 -15.19 -11.15
N GLY A 109 -6.22 -15.52 -11.30
CA GLY A 109 -6.90 -15.50 -12.59
C GLY A 109 -7.14 -14.07 -13.06
N ILE A 110 -6.80 -13.75 -14.32
CA ILE A 110 -6.91 -12.39 -14.87
C ILE A 110 -8.32 -11.80 -14.69
N LEU A 111 -9.36 -12.59 -14.94
CA LEU A 111 -10.76 -12.16 -14.81
C LEU A 111 -11.16 -11.90 -13.35
N VAL A 112 -10.78 -12.79 -12.44
CA VAL A 112 -11.06 -12.64 -11.01
C VAL A 112 -10.35 -11.39 -10.47
N THR A 113 -9.06 -11.24 -10.77
CA THR A 113 -8.27 -10.07 -10.35
C THR A 113 -8.90 -8.76 -10.83
N ARG A 114 -9.33 -8.69 -12.08
CA ARG A 114 -10.02 -7.50 -12.63
C ARG A 114 -11.35 -7.25 -11.92
N ARG A 115 -12.17 -8.28 -11.71
CA ARG A 115 -13.46 -8.13 -10.99
C ARG A 115 -13.27 -7.61 -9.57
N VAL A 116 -12.25 -8.08 -8.84
CA VAL A 116 -11.93 -7.58 -7.50
C VAL A 116 -11.49 -6.11 -7.58
N LEU A 117 -10.63 -5.74 -8.54
CA LEU A 117 -10.20 -4.36 -8.73
C LEU A 117 -11.37 -3.43 -9.09
N ASP A 118 -12.25 -3.84 -9.98
CA ASP A 118 -13.44 -3.08 -10.37
C ASP A 118 -14.37 -2.87 -9.16
N CYS A 119 -14.53 -3.88 -8.32
CA CYS A 119 -15.28 -3.77 -7.07
C CYS A 119 -14.65 -2.75 -6.12
N VAL A 120 -13.32 -2.71 -6.01
CA VAL A 120 -12.58 -1.71 -5.23
C VAL A 120 -12.82 -0.29 -5.77
N PHE A 121 -12.79 -0.10 -7.09
CA PHE A 121 -13.08 1.20 -7.71
C PHE A 121 -14.52 1.66 -7.48
N LYS A 122 -15.50 0.79 -7.65
CA LYS A 122 -16.92 1.08 -7.36
C LYS A 122 -17.12 1.56 -5.92
N ASN A 123 -16.29 1.10 -5.01
CA ASN A 123 -16.39 1.41 -3.58
C ASN A 123 -15.50 2.58 -3.11
N GLY A 124 -14.93 3.36 -4.03
CA GLY A 124 -14.38 4.68 -3.73
C GLY A 124 -12.88 4.84 -3.94
N ALA A 125 -12.16 3.82 -4.40
CA ALA A 125 -10.78 3.98 -4.83
C ALA A 125 -10.69 4.48 -6.28
N ALA A 126 -9.69 5.30 -6.58
CA ALA A 126 -9.34 5.71 -7.93
C ALA A 126 -8.21 4.83 -8.49
N PRO A 127 -8.08 4.67 -9.81
CA PRO A 127 -6.93 3.99 -10.41
C PRO A 127 -5.62 4.71 -10.07
N ALA A 128 -4.63 3.96 -9.60
CA ALA A 128 -3.29 4.49 -9.36
C ALA A 128 -2.57 4.73 -10.69
N GLN A 129 -1.81 5.83 -10.77
CA GLN A 129 -0.90 6.08 -11.88
C GLN A 129 0.36 5.20 -11.75
N PRO A 130 1.07 4.90 -12.85
CA PRO A 130 2.36 4.21 -12.77
C PRO A 130 3.32 4.91 -11.80
N GLY A 131 3.89 4.14 -10.85
CA GLY A 131 4.80 4.65 -9.82
C GLY A 131 4.15 5.47 -8.71
N GLU A 132 2.82 5.60 -8.67
CA GLU A 132 2.14 6.49 -7.70
C GLU A 132 2.33 6.06 -6.25
N PHE A 133 2.40 4.77 -5.93
CA PHE A 133 2.67 4.31 -4.56
C PHE A 133 4.06 4.76 -4.08
N THR A 134 5.08 4.64 -4.93
CA THR A 134 6.45 5.10 -4.62
C THR A 134 6.50 6.63 -4.49
N LYS A 135 5.80 7.35 -5.38
CA LYS A 135 5.66 8.80 -5.30
C LYS A 135 5.04 9.23 -3.97
N ARG A 136 3.99 8.56 -3.50
CA ARG A 136 3.36 8.84 -2.20
C ARG A 136 4.28 8.54 -1.04
N ALA A 137 5.03 7.45 -1.08
CA ALA A 137 6.06 7.14 -0.08
C ALA A 137 7.10 8.28 0.04
N PHE A 138 7.51 8.86 -1.09
CA PHE A 138 8.41 10.03 -1.13
C PHE A 138 7.73 11.28 -0.59
N LEU A 139 6.54 11.63 -1.06
CA LEU A 139 5.81 12.83 -0.62
C LEU A 139 5.48 12.81 0.88
N ASN A 140 5.21 11.63 1.43
CA ASN A 140 4.95 11.42 2.85
C ASN A 140 6.24 11.30 3.69
N GLY A 141 7.41 11.50 3.09
CA GLY A 141 8.70 11.52 3.79
C GLY A 141 9.19 10.15 4.27
N ARG A 142 8.57 9.04 3.83
CA ARG A 142 9.00 7.70 4.21
C ARG A 142 10.31 7.30 3.52
N ILE A 143 10.49 7.70 2.29
CA ILE A 143 11.70 7.50 1.50
C ILE A 143 12.15 8.83 0.90
N ASP A 144 13.43 8.99 0.62
CA ASP A 144 13.96 10.12 -0.15
C ASP A 144 13.98 9.81 -1.66
N LEU A 145 14.40 10.79 -2.47
CA LEU A 145 14.41 10.65 -3.91
C LEU A 145 15.35 9.52 -4.37
N SER A 146 16.54 9.40 -3.75
CA SER A 146 17.49 8.35 -4.11
C SER A 146 16.96 6.96 -3.79
N GLN A 147 16.22 6.82 -2.70
CA GLN A 147 15.54 5.58 -2.34
C GLN A 147 14.37 5.27 -3.29
N ALA A 148 13.62 6.29 -3.74
CA ALA A 148 12.56 6.12 -4.72
C ALA A 148 13.10 5.63 -6.07
N GLU A 149 14.23 6.15 -6.52
CA GLU A 149 14.93 5.67 -7.72
C GLU A 149 15.41 4.22 -7.54
N ALA A 150 15.99 3.90 -6.39
CA ALA A 150 16.46 2.55 -6.07
C ALA A 150 15.34 1.49 -6.09
N VAL A 151 14.11 1.83 -5.72
CA VAL A 151 12.95 0.92 -5.85
C VAL A 151 12.73 0.53 -7.32
N MET A 152 12.79 1.49 -8.24
CA MET A 152 12.60 1.24 -9.67
C MET A 152 13.74 0.41 -10.26
N GLU A 153 14.98 0.73 -9.88
CA GLU A 153 16.16 -0.01 -10.31
C GLU A 153 16.14 -1.45 -9.80
N LEU A 154 15.75 -1.67 -8.55
CA LEU A 154 15.65 -3.01 -7.96
C LEU A 154 14.63 -3.89 -8.71
N ILE A 155 13.47 -3.31 -9.09
CA ILE A 155 12.43 -4.02 -9.83
C ILE A 155 12.92 -4.40 -11.25
N SER A 156 13.75 -3.57 -11.87
CA SER A 156 14.27 -3.76 -13.23
C SER A 156 15.66 -4.44 -13.30
N ALA A 157 16.27 -4.73 -12.16
CA ALA A 157 17.62 -5.28 -12.07
C ALA A 157 17.75 -6.64 -12.79
N LYS A 158 18.77 -6.76 -13.64
CA LYS A 158 19.02 -7.97 -14.46
C LYS A 158 20.22 -8.78 -14.00
N ASN A 159 20.97 -8.31 -13.02
CA ASN A 159 22.14 -9.00 -12.49
C ASN A 159 22.34 -8.68 -11.00
N ARG A 160 23.15 -9.49 -10.33
CA ARG A 160 23.40 -9.38 -8.88
C ARG A 160 24.02 -8.04 -8.50
N PHE A 161 24.94 -7.52 -9.29
CA PHE A 161 25.58 -6.24 -9.01
C PHE A 161 24.57 -5.08 -8.96
N ALA A 162 23.62 -5.05 -9.91
CA ALA A 162 22.55 -4.06 -9.91
C ALA A 162 21.63 -4.19 -8.68
N ILE A 163 21.33 -5.42 -8.27
CA ILE A 163 20.54 -5.68 -7.05
C ILE A 163 21.28 -5.16 -5.82
N ASP A 164 22.56 -5.50 -5.64
CA ASP A 164 23.35 -5.11 -4.48
C ASP A 164 23.48 -3.56 -4.41
N ALA A 165 23.72 -2.90 -5.55
CA ALA A 165 23.79 -1.45 -5.63
C ALA A 165 22.45 -0.78 -5.25
N SER A 166 21.33 -1.29 -5.78
CA SER A 166 20.00 -0.76 -5.47
C SER A 166 19.62 -0.97 -4.01
N LEU A 167 19.97 -2.11 -3.41
CA LEU A 167 19.75 -2.37 -1.98
C LEU A 167 20.58 -1.44 -1.08
N GLU A 168 21.83 -1.15 -1.45
CA GLU A 168 22.65 -0.18 -0.72
C GLU A 168 22.05 1.22 -0.77
N GLN A 169 21.59 1.66 -1.94
CA GLN A 169 20.92 2.94 -2.11
C GLN A 169 19.60 3.00 -1.33
N LEU A 170 18.79 1.93 -1.37
CA LEU A 170 17.53 1.81 -0.62
C LEU A 170 17.75 1.83 0.90
N SER A 171 18.90 1.35 1.40
CA SER A 171 19.25 1.41 2.82
C SER A 171 19.52 2.84 3.35
N GLY A 172 19.54 3.84 2.48
CA GLY A 172 19.77 5.23 2.85
C GLY A 172 21.24 5.60 3.09
N LYS A 173 22.20 4.77 2.68
CA LYS A 173 23.64 5.08 2.86
C LYS A 173 24.04 6.44 2.23
N ILE A 174 23.50 6.76 1.06
CA ILE A 174 23.78 8.04 0.38
C ILE A 174 23.23 9.20 1.19
N LYS A 175 21.99 9.09 1.68
CA LYS A 175 21.35 10.09 2.52
C LYS A 175 22.18 10.36 3.78
N ASN A 176 22.60 9.31 4.48
CA ASN A 176 23.39 9.44 5.70
C ASN A 176 24.73 10.16 5.43
N ARG A 177 25.46 9.78 4.36
CA ARG A 177 26.70 10.45 3.97
C ARG A 177 26.51 11.91 3.63
N ILE A 178 25.43 12.27 2.93
CA ILE A 178 25.11 13.67 2.61
C ILE A 178 24.78 14.44 3.90
N GLN A 179 24.07 13.84 4.85
CA GLN A 179 23.76 14.46 6.13
C GLN A 179 25.03 14.70 6.98
N ASP A 180 25.93 13.73 7.03
CA ASP A 180 27.22 13.86 7.73
C ASP A 180 28.05 14.98 7.11
N LEU A 181 28.16 15.04 5.78
CA LEU A 181 28.87 16.08 5.06
C LEU A 181 28.26 17.46 5.31
N ARG A 182 26.93 17.55 5.28
CA ARG A 182 26.20 18.79 5.57
C ARG A 182 26.45 19.26 6.99
N SER A 183 26.45 18.35 7.98
CA SER A 183 26.75 18.70 9.37
C SER A 183 28.17 19.29 9.50
N THR A 184 29.16 18.61 8.93
CA THR A 184 30.55 19.08 8.93
C THR A 184 30.67 20.46 8.30
N LEU A 185 30.01 20.70 7.16
CA LEU A 185 30.04 22.03 6.52
C LEU A 185 29.37 23.11 7.36
N LEU A 186 28.28 22.79 8.05
CA LEU A 186 27.64 23.76 8.95
C LEU A 186 28.51 24.10 10.16
N ASP A 187 29.21 23.11 10.72
CA ASP A 187 30.15 23.32 11.82
C ASP A 187 31.32 24.21 11.39
N GLU A 188 31.86 24.01 10.18
CA GLU A 188 32.91 24.87 9.62
C GLU A 188 32.41 26.30 9.34
N ILE A 189 31.21 26.48 8.84
CA ILE A 189 30.61 27.81 8.62
C ILE A 189 30.43 28.50 9.95
N ALA A 190 29.90 27.84 10.98
CA ALA A 190 29.75 28.44 12.31
C ALA A 190 31.07 28.84 12.92
N TYR A 191 32.13 28.04 12.73
CA TYR A 191 33.47 28.37 13.16
C TYR A 191 34.03 29.66 12.47
N ILE A 192 33.83 29.75 11.16
CA ILE A 192 34.26 30.92 10.38
C ILE A 192 33.48 32.16 10.80
N GLU A 193 32.15 32.06 10.98
CA GLU A 193 31.33 33.20 11.44
C GLU A 193 31.78 33.68 12.82
N ALA A 194 32.01 32.78 13.77
CA ALA A 194 32.50 33.12 15.09
C ALA A 194 33.88 33.81 15.05
N ALA A 195 34.76 33.41 14.12
CA ALA A 195 36.09 34.03 13.95
C ALA A 195 36.05 35.38 13.23
N LEU A 196 34.95 35.74 12.57
CA LEU A 196 34.79 37.06 11.92
C LEU A 196 34.13 38.09 12.84
N ASP A 197 33.46 37.64 13.91
CA ASP A 197 32.80 38.52 14.89
C ASP A 197 33.72 38.95 16.05
N ASP A 198 34.96 38.41 16.10
CA ASP A 198 36.04 38.83 17.00
C ASP A 198 36.94 39.91 16.32
#